data_12dacb4f3818068e0492273d93bff47c
#
_entry.id   12dacb4f3818068e0492273d93bff47c
#
_cell.length_a   1.000
_cell.length_b   1.000
_cell.length_c   1.000
_cell.angle_alpha   90.00
_cell.angle_beta   90.00
_cell.angle_gamma   90.00
#
_symmetry.space_group_name_H-M   'P 1'
#
loop_
_entity.id
_entity.type
_entity.pdbx_description
1 polymer ?
#
loop_
_entity_poly.entity_id
_entity_poly.type
_entity_poly.pdbx_seq_one_letter_code
_entity_poly.pdbx_strand_id
1 'polypeptide(L)'
;MHPYRWVVYGCVIVVLILIVSGLLDTASAQASDENNVSFVWAFVALVEEGKVTQPVPIKEDMQLKTGDQLKMFVELRKPCFVYVIHHGARDEIQRLFPYDMQQFTTDYQTAKTYEIPPNDGWFRINEQTGLETFYLVATAQRLTDLEQLLATYAAAQPDEQPQAATNILAELRNLLKQHRASVKPGRPVPIAGNMRIPKGIEGVKIIAPQFYIETFTIEHH
;
A
#
# COMPACT_ATOMS: atom_id res chain seq x y z
N MET A 1 -58.34 22.73 33.99
CA MET A 1 -57.61 21.82 33.07
C MET A 1 -56.72 22.71 32.20
N HIS A 2 -55.36 22.60 32.32
CA HIS A 2 -54.44 23.49 31.64
C HIS A 2 -54.00 22.87 30.28
N PRO A 3 -54.36 23.46 29.15
CA PRO A 3 -54.00 22.95 27.81
C PRO A 3 -52.51 23.05 27.47
N TYR A 4 -51.72 23.83 28.20
CA TYR A 4 -50.32 24.07 27.89
C TYR A 4 -49.33 22.96 28.25
N ARG A 5 -49.76 21.98 29.05
CA ARG A 5 -48.86 20.87 29.47
C ARG A 5 -48.44 19.95 28.30
N TRP A 6 -49.33 19.74 27.33
CA TRP A 6 -49.07 18.86 26.18
C TRP A 6 -48.11 19.45 25.14
N VAL A 7 -48.14 20.79 24.98
CA VAL A 7 -47.25 21.48 24.05
C VAL A 7 -45.78 21.42 24.51
N VAL A 8 -45.55 21.55 25.82
CA VAL A 8 -44.17 21.51 26.37
C VAL A 8 -43.55 20.10 26.22
N TYR A 9 -44.32 19.03 26.43
CA TYR A 9 -43.82 17.68 26.24
C TYR A 9 -43.55 17.36 24.77
N GLY A 10 -44.33 17.85 23.83
CA GLY A 10 -44.12 17.66 22.39
C GLY A 10 -42.81 18.32 21.92
N CYS A 11 -42.52 19.52 22.35
CA CYS A 11 -41.27 20.24 22.01
C CYS A 11 -40.01 19.55 22.60
N VAL A 12 -40.10 19.08 23.85
CA VAL A 12 -38.95 18.38 24.50
C VAL A 12 -38.64 17.07 23.79
N ILE A 13 -39.63 16.29 23.37
CA ILE A 13 -39.43 15.03 22.66
C ILE A 13 -38.80 15.26 21.27
N VAL A 14 -39.26 16.30 20.53
CA VAL A 14 -38.71 16.63 19.20
C VAL A 14 -37.24 17.09 19.31
N VAL A 15 -36.91 17.90 20.33
CA VAL A 15 -35.52 18.35 20.55
C VAL A 15 -34.61 17.18 20.94
N LEU A 16 -35.09 16.24 21.77
CA LEU A 16 -34.33 15.04 22.14
C LEU A 16 -34.07 14.11 20.93
N ILE A 17 -35.03 13.93 20.04
CA ILE A 17 -34.86 13.12 18.81
C ILE A 17 -33.85 13.77 17.87
N LEU A 18 -33.84 15.09 17.72
CA LEU A 18 -32.86 15.80 16.88
C LEU A 18 -31.44 15.73 17.43
N ILE A 19 -31.26 15.76 18.75
CA ILE A 19 -29.93 15.60 19.38
C ILE A 19 -29.39 14.20 19.20
N VAL A 20 -30.23 13.16 19.33
CA VAL A 20 -29.82 11.77 19.16
C VAL A 20 -29.47 11.45 17.70
N SER A 21 -30.20 11.98 16.70
CA SER A 21 -29.88 11.79 15.28
C SER A 21 -28.55 12.48 14.91
N GLY A 22 -28.27 13.66 15.42
CA GLY A 22 -27.01 14.37 15.17
C GLY A 22 -25.78 13.66 15.78
N LEU A 23 -25.93 12.98 16.92
CA LEU A 23 -24.87 12.21 17.56
C LEU A 23 -24.57 10.90 16.82
N LEU A 24 -25.56 10.27 16.19
CA LEU A 24 -25.38 9.06 15.41
C LEU A 24 -24.65 9.32 14.08
N ASP A 25 -24.93 10.43 13.40
CA ASP A 25 -24.25 10.82 12.16
C ASP A 25 -22.77 11.18 12.38
N THR A 26 -22.45 11.84 13.49
CA THR A 26 -21.05 12.17 13.82
C THR A 26 -20.24 10.93 14.20
N ALA A 27 -20.83 9.97 14.91
CA ALA A 27 -20.17 8.71 15.26
C ALA A 27 -19.89 7.84 14.03
N SER A 28 -20.80 7.80 13.06
CA SER A 28 -20.62 7.05 11.80
C SER A 28 -19.55 7.65 10.90
N ALA A 29 -19.46 8.99 10.82
CA ALA A 29 -18.44 9.69 10.04
C ALA A 29 -17.03 9.50 10.66
N GLN A 30 -16.92 9.48 11.98
CA GLN A 30 -15.67 9.32 12.69
C GLN A 30 -15.15 7.86 12.61
N ALA A 31 -16.02 6.87 12.74
CA ALA A 31 -15.67 5.46 12.58
C ALA A 31 -15.22 5.12 11.14
N SER A 32 -15.74 5.80 10.12
CA SER A 32 -15.34 5.60 8.72
C SER A 32 -13.96 6.19 8.43
N ASP A 33 -13.52 7.24 9.13
CA ASP A 33 -12.21 7.85 8.93
C ASP A 33 -11.08 7.09 9.66
N GLU A 34 -11.37 6.44 10.80
CA GLU A 34 -10.38 5.65 11.55
C GLU A 34 -9.86 4.43 10.77
N ASN A 35 -10.68 3.83 9.93
CA ASN A 35 -10.33 2.64 9.15
C ASN A 35 -9.72 2.94 7.76
N ASN A 36 -9.56 4.22 7.41
CA ASN A 36 -8.97 4.58 6.13
C ASN A 36 -7.46 4.33 6.13
N VAL A 37 -6.96 3.66 5.08
CA VAL A 37 -5.51 3.62 4.81
C VAL A 37 -5.07 4.96 4.22
N SER A 38 -3.95 5.48 4.68
CA SER A 38 -3.36 6.70 4.14
C SER A 38 -1.84 6.63 4.19
N PHE A 39 -1.22 6.70 3.02
CA PHE A 39 0.24 6.64 2.86
C PHE A 39 0.67 7.41 1.62
N VAL A 40 1.96 7.71 1.55
CA VAL A 40 2.63 8.22 0.34
C VAL A 40 3.60 7.16 -0.12
N TRP A 41 3.70 6.94 -1.40
CA TRP A 41 4.67 6.02 -1.97
C TRP A 41 5.29 6.59 -3.24
N ALA A 42 6.48 6.13 -3.59
CA ALA A 42 7.11 6.38 -4.87
C ALA A 42 7.83 5.13 -5.33
N PHE A 43 7.80 4.87 -6.63
CA PHE A 43 8.56 3.83 -7.29
C PHE A 43 9.44 4.49 -8.34
N VAL A 44 10.76 4.29 -8.24
CA VAL A 44 11.77 5.04 -8.98
C VAL A 44 12.73 4.07 -9.65
N ALA A 45 13.07 4.33 -10.91
CA ALA A 45 14.19 3.71 -11.59
C ALA A 45 15.36 4.70 -11.69
N LEU A 46 16.59 4.20 -11.59
CA LEU A 46 17.78 4.88 -12.08
C LEU A 46 18.11 4.29 -13.44
N VAL A 47 17.93 5.11 -14.47
CA VAL A 47 18.18 4.71 -15.86
C VAL A 47 19.42 5.42 -16.39
N GLU A 48 20.18 4.71 -17.22
CA GLU A 48 21.32 5.28 -17.91
C GLU A 48 20.91 5.85 -19.27
N GLU A 49 21.00 7.17 -19.42
CA GLU A 49 20.89 7.85 -20.71
C GLU A 49 22.26 8.42 -21.14
N GLY A 50 22.96 7.64 -21.96
CA GLY A 50 24.31 7.98 -22.40
C GLY A 50 25.34 7.87 -21.26
N LYS A 51 25.83 9.00 -20.75
CA LYS A 51 26.80 9.04 -19.62
C LYS A 51 26.18 9.55 -18.32
N VAL A 52 24.87 9.74 -18.30
CA VAL A 52 24.17 10.33 -17.15
C VAL A 52 23.19 9.31 -16.62
N THR A 53 23.29 9.00 -15.32
CA THR A 53 22.29 8.21 -14.60
C THR A 53 21.29 9.19 -13.99
N GLN A 54 20.01 9.03 -14.28
CA GLN A 54 18.96 9.89 -13.75
C GLN A 54 17.82 9.10 -13.15
N PRO A 55 17.24 9.61 -12.04
CA PRO A 55 16.08 9.00 -11.43
C PRO A 55 14.81 9.37 -12.24
N VAL A 56 14.01 8.38 -12.57
CA VAL A 56 12.73 8.55 -13.23
C VAL A 56 11.62 7.80 -12.44
N PRO A 57 10.41 8.35 -12.34
CA PRO A 57 9.32 7.63 -11.72
C PRO A 57 8.90 6.45 -12.61
N ILE A 58 8.66 5.29 -11.99
CA ILE A 58 8.10 4.13 -12.68
C ILE A 58 6.65 4.44 -13.05
N LYS A 59 6.30 4.14 -14.29
CA LYS A 59 4.95 4.19 -14.85
C LYS A 59 4.52 2.78 -15.24
N GLU A 60 3.21 2.59 -15.42
CA GLU A 60 2.68 1.35 -16.00
C GLU A 60 3.36 1.07 -17.34
N ASP A 61 3.66 -0.20 -17.61
CA ASP A 61 4.28 -0.70 -18.85
C ASP A 61 5.65 -0.07 -19.19
N MET A 62 6.40 0.34 -18.15
CA MET A 62 7.75 0.86 -18.36
C MET A 62 8.70 -0.27 -18.75
N GLN A 63 9.51 -0.02 -19.78
CA GLN A 63 10.58 -0.93 -20.19
C GLN A 63 11.89 -0.54 -19.49
N LEU A 64 12.55 -1.52 -18.89
CA LEU A 64 13.86 -1.35 -18.28
C LEU A 64 14.89 -2.28 -18.92
N LYS A 65 16.16 -1.91 -18.77
CA LYS A 65 17.28 -2.66 -19.30
C LYS A 65 18.10 -3.31 -18.19
N THR A 66 18.83 -4.33 -18.55
CA THR A 66 19.86 -4.90 -17.66
C THR A 66 20.79 -3.78 -17.16
N GLY A 67 20.96 -3.70 -15.85
CA GLY A 67 21.79 -2.69 -15.18
C GLY A 67 21.01 -1.54 -14.59
N ASP A 68 19.81 -1.24 -15.07
CA ASP A 68 18.91 -0.28 -14.44
C ASP A 68 18.62 -0.68 -12.99
N GLN A 69 18.34 0.31 -12.15
CA GLN A 69 18.17 0.07 -10.73
C GLN A 69 16.81 0.61 -10.26
N LEU A 70 16.22 -0.10 -9.29
CA LEU A 70 14.88 0.21 -8.77
C LEU A 70 14.93 0.50 -7.28
N LYS A 71 14.12 1.44 -6.84
CA LYS A 71 13.89 1.73 -5.42
C LYS A 71 12.47 2.21 -5.17
N MET A 72 11.90 1.77 -4.06
CA MET A 72 10.60 2.22 -3.61
C MET A 72 10.70 2.97 -2.29
N PHE A 73 9.74 3.85 -2.07
CA PHE A 73 9.62 4.62 -0.84
C PHE A 73 8.17 4.53 -0.37
N VAL A 74 7.98 4.27 0.92
CA VAL A 74 6.68 4.22 1.57
C VAL A 74 6.72 5.08 2.81
N GLU A 75 5.78 6.02 2.96
CA GLU A 75 5.61 6.84 4.15
C GLU A 75 4.17 6.75 4.65
N LEU A 76 3.97 6.23 5.85
CA LEU A 76 2.65 6.09 6.45
C LEU A 76 2.14 7.45 6.93
N ARG A 77 0.92 7.81 6.54
CA ARG A 77 0.20 9.01 7.01
C ARG A 77 -0.82 8.70 8.09
N LYS A 78 -1.30 7.46 8.13
CA LYS A 78 -2.13 6.88 9.18
C LYS A 78 -1.62 5.47 9.51
N PRO A 79 -1.92 4.91 10.69
CA PRO A 79 -1.64 3.52 10.98
C PRO A 79 -2.34 2.62 9.95
N CYS A 80 -1.57 1.89 9.17
CA CYS A 80 -2.04 0.91 8.19
C CYS A 80 -0.89 -0.05 7.88
N PHE A 81 -1.19 -1.22 7.35
CA PHE A 81 -0.20 -2.24 7.02
C PHE A 81 0.05 -2.21 5.51
N VAL A 82 1.31 -2.00 5.12
CA VAL A 82 1.71 -1.97 3.72
C VAL A 82 2.57 -3.19 3.42
N TYR A 83 2.27 -3.85 2.30
CA TYR A 83 3.03 -4.97 1.77
C TYR A 83 3.49 -4.63 0.36
N VAL A 84 4.75 -4.90 0.07
CA VAL A 84 5.31 -4.87 -1.29
C VAL A 84 5.81 -6.27 -1.60
N ILE A 85 5.23 -6.87 -2.62
CA ILE A 85 5.54 -8.23 -3.05
C ILE A 85 5.97 -8.17 -4.51
N HIS A 86 7.09 -8.79 -4.80
CA HIS A 86 7.62 -8.94 -6.15
C HIS A 86 7.38 -10.37 -6.64
N HIS A 87 6.93 -10.48 -7.86
CA HIS A 87 6.81 -11.71 -8.63
C HIS A 87 7.69 -11.58 -9.86
N GLY A 88 8.78 -12.33 -9.85
CA GLY A 88 9.81 -12.30 -10.87
C GLY A 88 9.48 -13.13 -12.10
N ALA A 89 10.28 -12.94 -13.15
CA ALA A 89 10.11 -13.58 -14.46
C ALA A 89 10.16 -15.12 -14.45
N ARG A 90 10.70 -15.73 -13.40
CA ARG A 90 10.76 -17.19 -13.20
C ARG A 90 9.80 -17.72 -12.15
N ASP A 91 8.70 -16.97 -11.92
CA ASP A 91 7.68 -17.30 -10.92
C ASP A 91 8.19 -17.29 -9.45
N GLU A 92 9.38 -16.72 -9.18
CA GLU A 92 9.83 -16.51 -7.82
C GLU A 92 9.04 -15.38 -7.13
N ILE A 93 8.73 -15.59 -5.85
CA ILE A 93 8.06 -14.60 -5.03
C ILE A 93 9.03 -14.03 -4.00
N GLN A 94 9.11 -12.71 -3.92
CA GLN A 94 9.89 -12.02 -2.90
C GLN A 94 9.02 -11.00 -2.17
N ARG A 95 8.95 -11.11 -0.84
CA ARG A 95 8.42 -10.03 -0.02
C ARG A 95 9.51 -8.96 0.12
N LEU A 96 9.26 -7.78 -0.41
CA LEU A 96 10.18 -6.65 -0.33
C LEU A 96 9.90 -5.79 0.90
N PHE A 97 8.63 -5.72 1.34
CA PHE A 97 8.20 -4.98 2.52
C PHE A 97 6.94 -5.63 3.13
N PRO A 98 6.82 -5.71 4.49
CA PRO A 98 7.85 -5.34 5.47
C PRO A 98 9.12 -6.17 5.28
N TYR A 99 10.27 -5.69 5.79
CA TYR A 99 11.55 -6.42 5.67
C TYR A 99 11.50 -7.76 6.41
N ASP A 100 10.80 -7.79 7.56
CA ASP A 100 10.34 -8.99 8.23
C ASP A 100 8.96 -8.74 8.86
N MET A 101 8.25 -9.80 9.27
CA MET A 101 6.89 -9.65 9.82
C MET A 101 6.85 -9.06 11.22
N GLN A 102 7.96 -9.05 11.95
CA GLN A 102 8.06 -8.43 13.27
C GLN A 102 8.16 -6.91 13.17
N GLN A 103 8.56 -6.39 12.01
CA GLN A 103 8.64 -4.95 11.76
C GLN A 103 7.34 -4.23 12.09
N PHE A 104 6.19 -4.85 11.83
CA PHE A 104 4.88 -4.27 12.16
C PHE A 104 4.65 -4.00 13.65
N THR A 105 5.43 -4.61 14.53
CA THR A 105 5.36 -4.44 15.97
C THR A 105 6.58 -3.73 16.57
N THR A 106 7.70 -3.71 15.86
CA THR A 106 8.97 -3.21 16.40
C THR A 106 9.40 -1.87 15.82
N ASP A 107 9.23 -1.67 14.52
CA ASP A 107 9.70 -0.48 13.81
C ASP A 107 8.75 -0.11 12.68
N TYR A 108 7.50 0.24 13.03
CA TYR A 108 6.47 0.58 12.06
C TYR A 108 5.67 1.80 12.54
N GLN A 109 6.04 2.99 12.03
CA GLN A 109 5.56 4.25 12.55
C GLN A 109 5.02 5.15 11.44
N THR A 110 3.99 5.93 11.76
CA THR A 110 3.52 7.03 10.90
C THR A 110 4.58 8.13 10.81
N ALA A 111 4.56 8.88 9.72
CA ALA A 111 5.52 9.93 9.38
C ALA A 111 6.99 9.46 9.28
N LYS A 112 7.23 8.14 9.30
CA LYS A 112 8.51 7.53 8.96
C LYS A 112 8.46 7.05 7.53
N THR A 113 9.52 7.33 6.76
CA THR A 113 9.66 6.79 5.43
C THR A 113 10.56 5.57 5.44
N TYR A 114 10.11 4.54 4.74
CA TYR A 114 10.79 3.28 4.54
C TYR A 114 11.32 3.23 3.11
N GLU A 115 12.61 2.93 2.98
CA GLU A 115 13.31 2.77 1.69
C GLU A 115 13.39 1.29 1.35
N ILE A 116 12.96 0.87 0.17
CA ILE A 116 12.91 -0.52 -0.27
C ILE A 116 13.75 -0.66 -1.55
N PRO A 117 14.92 -1.30 -1.48
CA PRO A 117 15.57 -1.89 -0.31
C PRO A 117 16.05 -0.82 0.68
N PRO A 118 16.34 -1.20 1.94
CA PRO A 118 16.76 -0.25 2.97
C PRO A 118 18.13 0.36 2.68
N ASN A 119 18.37 1.54 3.28
CA ASN A 119 19.63 2.29 3.20
C ASN A 119 19.95 2.74 1.77
N ASP A 120 21.21 2.73 1.39
CA ASP A 120 21.69 3.14 0.06
C ASP A 120 21.54 2.03 -1.01
N GLY A 121 20.86 0.91 -0.66
CA GLY A 121 20.62 -0.19 -1.59
C GLY A 121 19.65 0.17 -2.72
N TRP A 122 19.83 -0.48 -3.86
CA TRP A 122 18.93 -0.47 -5.02
C TRP A 122 18.77 -1.89 -5.54
N PHE A 123 17.58 -2.27 -5.98
CA PHE A 123 17.40 -3.49 -6.74
C PHE A 123 18.00 -3.28 -8.13
N ARG A 124 18.87 -4.16 -8.56
CA ARG A 124 19.45 -4.11 -9.91
C ARG A 124 18.69 -5.06 -10.81
N ILE A 125 18.26 -4.57 -11.97
CA ILE A 125 17.75 -5.41 -13.04
C ILE A 125 18.91 -6.26 -13.56
N ASN A 126 18.77 -7.59 -13.47
CA ASN A 126 19.79 -8.56 -13.86
C ASN A 126 19.65 -8.94 -15.35
N GLU A 127 20.36 -9.95 -15.82
CA GLU A 127 20.33 -10.41 -17.21
C GLU A 127 19.09 -11.29 -17.55
N GLN A 128 18.22 -11.55 -16.59
CA GLN A 128 17.05 -12.39 -16.80
C GLN A 128 15.90 -11.57 -17.33
N THR A 129 15.66 -11.72 -18.64
CA THR A 129 14.57 -11.04 -19.33
C THR A 129 13.21 -11.61 -18.98
N GLY A 130 12.18 -10.81 -19.01
CA GLY A 130 10.81 -11.23 -18.76
C GLY A 130 9.97 -10.17 -18.04
N LEU A 131 8.84 -10.62 -17.53
CA LEU A 131 7.87 -9.75 -16.87
C LEU A 131 8.09 -9.75 -15.35
N GLU A 132 8.38 -8.58 -14.80
CA GLU A 132 8.51 -8.35 -13.37
C GLU A 132 7.26 -7.67 -12.84
N THR A 133 6.58 -8.27 -11.87
CA THR A 133 5.33 -7.73 -11.32
C THR A 133 5.51 -7.37 -9.85
N PHE A 134 5.16 -6.14 -9.50
CA PHE A 134 5.17 -5.65 -8.13
C PHE A 134 3.74 -5.42 -7.66
N TYR A 135 3.39 -5.97 -6.52
CA TYR A 135 2.11 -5.76 -5.85
C TYR A 135 2.32 -4.84 -4.65
N LEU A 136 1.66 -3.69 -4.68
CA LEU A 136 1.58 -2.76 -3.55
C LEU A 136 0.22 -2.92 -2.90
N VAL A 137 0.19 -3.43 -1.67
CA VAL A 137 -1.04 -3.67 -0.90
C VAL A 137 -0.98 -2.85 0.37
N ALA A 138 -2.06 -2.12 0.69
CA ALA A 138 -2.20 -1.43 1.96
C ALA A 138 -3.56 -1.69 2.58
N THR A 139 -3.61 -1.96 3.88
CA THR A 139 -4.82 -2.34 4.59
C THR A 139 -4.85 -1.78 6.02
N ALA A 140 -6.05 -1.52 6.54
CA ALA A 140 -6.24 -1.10 7.93
C ALA A 140 -5.97 -2.23 8.94
N GLN A 141 -6.03 -3.49 8.51
CA GLN A 141 -5.79 -4.67 9.34
C GLN A 141 -4.73 -5.57 8.70
N ARG A 142 -4.01 -6.35 9.50
CA ARG A 142 -3.03 -7.32 8.97
C ARG A 142 -3.69 -8.37 8.09
N LEU A 143 -3.02 -8.73 7.01
CA LEU A 143 -3.42 -9.80 6.10
C LEU A 143 -2.79 -11.13 6.55
N THR A 144 -3.29 -11.67 7.67
CA THR A 144 -2.72 -12.86 8.32
C THR A 144 -2.63 -14.06 7.37
N ASP A 145 -3.59 -14.26 6.50
CA ASP A 145 -3.60 -15.35 5.52
C ASP A 145 -2.49 -15.17 4.48
N LEU A 146 -2.32 -13.97 3.94
CA LEU A 146 -1.21 -13.63 3.03
C LEU A 146 0.14 -13.77 3.73
N GLU A 147 0.25 -13.29 4.98
CA GLU A 147 1.47 -13.42 5.78
C GLU A 147 1.86 -14.89 6.01
N GLN A 148 0.88 -15.75 6.28
CA GLN A 148 1.09 -17.18 6.46
C GLN A 148 1.55 -17.85 5.14
N LEU A 149 0.94 -17.50 4.00
CA LEU A 149 1.37 -17.98 2.69
C LEU A 149 2.80 -17.56 2.37
N LEU A 150 3.18 -16.30 2.64
CA LEU A 150 4.54 -15.80 2.46
C LEU A 150 5.55 -16.52 3.37
N ALA A 151 5.17 -16.80 4.62
CA ALA A 151 6.00 -17.57 5.55
C ALA A 151 6.17 -19.04 5.07
N THR A 152 5.10 -19.65 4.59
CA THR A 152 5.13 -21.01 4.01
C THR A 152 6.07 -21.06 2.81
N TYR A 153 5.98 -20.09 1.90
CA TYR A 153 6.87 -20.01 0.74
C TYR A 153 8.34 -19.86 1.14
N ALA A 154 8.63 -19.00 2.12
CA ALA A 154 10.00 -18.78 2.60
C ALA A 154 10.61 -20.03 3.28
N ALA A 155 9.78 -20.92 3.85
CA ALA A 155 10.21 -22.17 4.49
C ALA A 155 10.18 -23.38 3.54
N ALA A 156 9.59 -23.26 2.35
CA ALA A 156 9.40 -24.34 1.39
C ALA A 156 10.71 -24.79 0.78
N GLN A 157 10.80 -26.10 0.53
CA GLN A 157 11.91 -26.67 -0.27
C GLN A 157 11.78 -26.24 -1.75
N PRO A 158 12.86 -26.27 -2.55
CA PRO A 158 12.84 -25.80 -3.94
C PRO A 158 11.76 -26.44 -4.82
N ASP A 159 11.42 -27.71 -4.58
CA ASP A 159 10.39 -28.45 -5.30
C ASP A 159 8.96 -28.09 -4.87
N GLU A 160 8.78 -27.55 -3.68
CA GLU A 160 7.49 -27.07 -3.14
C GLU A 160 7.21 -25.60 -3.47
N GLN A 161 8.25 -24.81 -3.72
CA GLN A 161 8.13 -23.37 -3.98
C GLN A 161 7.16 -23.01 -5.10
N PRO A 162 7.09 -23.71 -6.25
CA PRO A 162 6.15 -23.38 -7.32
C PRO A 162 4.69 -23.45 -6.88
N GLN A 163 4.32 -24.45 -6.07
CA GLN A 163 2.97 -24.56 -5.54
C GLN A 163 2.68 -23.47 -4.51
N ALA A 164 3.63 -23.16 -3.63
CA ALA A 164 3.50 -22.10 -2.64
C ALA A 164 3.38 -20.71 -3.32
N ALA A 165 4.14 -20.46 -4.38
CA ALA A 165 4.03 -19.24 -5.21
C ALA A 165 2.62 -19.13 -5.84
N THR A 166 2.11 -20.23 -6.41
CA THR A 166 0.75 -20.28 -6.98
C THR A 166 -0.30 -19.89 -5.96
N ASN A 167 -0.18 -20.33 -4.71
CA ASN A 167 -1.11 -20.01 -3.64
C ASN A 167 -1.08 -18.51 -3.28
N ILE A 168 0.12 -17.90 -3.20
CA ILE A 168 0.27 -16.46 -2.97
C ILE A 168 -0.36 -15.67 -4.11
N LEU A 169 -0.08 -16.03 -5.36
CA LEU A 169 -0.64 -15.34 -6.53
C LEU A 169 -2.17 -15.48 -6.60
N ALA A 170 -2.72 -16.62 -6.17
CA ALA A 170 -4.17 -16.81 -6.07
C ALA A 170 -4.79 -15.86 -5.05
N GLU A 171 -4.16 -15.72 -3.88
CA GLU A 171 -4.60 -14.79 -2.83
C GLU A 171 -4.53 -13.33 -3.31
N LEU A 172 -3.42 -12.90 -3.90
CA LEU A 172 -3.27 -11.56 -4.48
C LEU A 172 -4.33 -11.27 -5.54
N ARG A 173 -4.66 -12.24 -6.40
CA ARG A 173 -5.75 -12.10 -7.38
C ARG A 173 -7.13 -11.99 -6.73
N ASN A 174 -7.37 -12.71 -5.63
CA ASN A 174 -8.60 -12.60 -4.86
C ASN A 174 -8.75 -11.21 -4.25
N LEU A 175 -7.69 -10.70 -3.62
CA LEU A 175 -7.64 -9.35 -3.07
C LEU A 175 -7.90 -8.29 -4.15
N LEU A 176 -7.26 -8.41 -5.32
CA LEU A 176 -7.50 -7.53 -6.47
C LEU A 176 -8.97 -7.55 -6.92
N LYS A 177 -9.60 -8.73 -7.00
CA LYS A 177 -11.01 -8.85 -7.38
C LYS A 177 -11.96 -8.23 -6.36
N GLN A 178 -11.70 -8.46 -5.06
CA GLN A 178 -12.53 -7.96 -3.97
C GLN A 178 -12.48 -6.43 -3.84
N HIS A 179 -11.34 -5.81 -4.14
CA HIS A 179 -11.09 -4.39 -3.88
C HIS A 179 -10.97 -3.52 -5.14
N ARG A 180 -11.24 -4.06 -6.31
CA ARG A 180 -11.12 -3.36 -7.60
C ARG A 180 -11.88 -2.02 -7.67
N ALA A 181 -13.01 -1.90 -6.96
CA ALA A 181 -13.81 -0.68 -6.91
C ALA A 181 -13.27 0.39 -5.96
N SER A 182 -12.31 0.05 -5.10
CA SER A 182 -11.78 0.93 -4.05
C SER A 182 -10.58 1.76 -4.51
N VAL A 183 -10.04 1.47 -5.69
CA VAL A 183 -8.84 2.14 -6.20
C VAL A 183 -9.22 3.49 -6.79
N LYS A 184 -8.86 4.58 -6.11
CA LYS A 184 -8.89 5.94 -6.66
C LYS A 184 -7.49 6.35 -7.05
N PRO A 185 -7.30 7.02 -8.20
CA PRO A 185 -6.00 7.55 -8.58
C PRO A 185 -5.40 8.39 -7.45
N GLY A 186 -4.16 8.12 -7.11
CA GLY A 186 -3.42 8.91 -6.14
C GLY A 186 -3.14 10.33 -6.66
N ARG A 187 -2.87 11.26 -5.76
CA ARG A 187 -2.46 12.62 -6.10
C ARG A 187 -0.95 12.75 -5.93
N PRO A 188 -0.23 13.35 -6.89
CA PRO A 188 1.17 13.69 -6.71
C PRO A 188 1.32 14.62 -5.50
N VAL A 189 2.28 14.32 -4.64
CA VAL A 189 2.61 15.15 -3.47
C VAL A 189 4.12 15.08 -3.24
N PRO A 190 4.75 16.16 -2.75
CA PRO A 190 6.11 16.08 -2.26
C PRO A 190 6.19 15.06 -1.12
N ILE A 191 7.16 14.19 -1.18
CA ILE A 191 7.46 13.30 -0.05
C ILE A 191 8.20 14.14 0.98
N ALA A 192 7.56 14.35 2.13
CA ALA A 192 8.12 15.14 3.21
C ALA A 192 9.05 14.28 4.07
N GLY A 193 10.23 14.83 4.40
CA GLY A 193 11.18 14.20 5.32
C GLY A 193 12.62 14.46 4.92
N ASN A 194 13.57 14.16 5.82
CA ASN A 194 15.02 14.25 5.61
C ASN A 194 15.53 13.14 4.66
N MET A 195 14.88 13.00 3.54
CA MET A 195 14.98 11.84 2.70
C MET A 195 15.98 12.01 1.59
N ARG A 196 16.71 10.95 1.34
CA ARG A 196 17.58 10.75 0.17
C ARG A 196 16.81 10.40 -1.11
N ILE A 197 15.54 10.86 -1.22
CA ILE A 197 14.82 10.74 -2.48
C ILE A 197 15.54 11.59 -3.51
N PRO A 198 15.81 11.05 -4.69
CA PRO A 198 16.42 11.82 -5.76
C PRO A 198 15.61 13.09 -6.04
N LYS A 199 16.31 14.22 -6.25
CA LYS A 199 15.65 15.50 -6.54
C LYS A 199 14.74 15.37 -7.77
N GLY A 200 13.52 15.90 -7.66
CA GLY A 200 12.54 15.89 -8.75
C GLY A 200 11.58 14.70 -8.75
N ILE A 201 11.72 13.77 -7.81
CA ILE A 201 10.75 12.68 -7.63
C ILE A 201 9.65 13.12 -6.67
N GLU A 202 8.42 13.02 -7.14
CA GLU A 202 7.21 13.22 -6.35
C GLU A 202 6.64 11.86 -5.92
N GLY A 203 6.12 11.79 -4.69
CA GLY A 203 5.37 10.64 -4.24
C GLY A 203 3.90 10.74 -4.63
N VAL A 204 3.24 9.62 -4.66
CA VAL A 204 1.80 9.53 -4.87
C VAL A 204 1.11 9.33 -3.53
N LYS A 205 0.24 10.26 -3.13
CA LYS A 205 -0.56 10.14 -1.90
C LYS A 205 -1.80 9.31 -2.18
N ILE A 206 -1.93 8.22 -1.45
CA ILE A 206 -3.10 7.34 -1.47
C ILE A 206 -3.94 7.59 -0.22
N ILE A 207 -5.26 7.64 -0.41
CA ILE A 207 -6.26 7.57 0.66
C ILE A 207 -7.35 6.64 0.15
N ALA A 208 -7.57 5.53 0.84
CA ALA A 208 -8.58 4.55 0.48
C ALA A 208 -9.32 4.02 1.72
N PRO A 209 -10.61 3.66 1.61
CA PRO A 209 -11.34 3.05 2.72
C PRO A 209 -10.84 1.62 2.93
N GLN A 210 -10.21 1.37 4.08
CA GLN A 210 -9.77 0.07 4.61
C GLN A 210 -8.74 -0.69 3.78
N PHE A 211 -8.71 -0.56 2.45
CA PHE A 211 -7.89 -1.38 1.57
C PHE A 211 -7.48 -0.65 0.29
N TYR A 212 -6.26 -0.89 -0.15
CA TYR A 212 -5.72 -0.46 -1.44
C TYR A 212 -4.83 -1.54 -2.01
N ILE A 213 -4.91 -1.82 -3.30
CA ILE A 213 -4.01 -2.71 -4.03
C ILE A 213 -3.77 -2.17 -5.43
N GLU A 214 -2.51 -2.17 -5.84
CA GLU A 214 -2.05 -1.77 -7.17
C GLU A 214 -0.96 -2.73 -7.65
N THR A 215 -0.90 -2.93 -8.95
CA THR A 215 0.10 -3.75 -9.62
C THR A 215 0.91 -2.90 -10.59
N PHE A 216 2.23 -3.07 -10.55
CA PHE A 216 3.16 -2.46 -11.50
C PHE A 216 3.86 -3.57 -12.24
N THR A 217 3.80 -3.53 -13.55
CA THR A 217 4.45 -4.49 -14.42
C THR A 217 5.57 -3.80 -15.17
N ILE A 218 6.73 -4.39 -15.14
CA ILE A 218 7.94 -3.92 -15.82
C ILE A 218 8.37 -4.99 -16.79
N GLU A 219 8.47 -4.64 -18.07
CA GLU A 219 9.03 -5.52 -19.07
C GLU A 219 10.54 -5.31 -19.14
N HIS A 220 11.27 -6.38 -18.91
CA HIS A 220 12.72 -6.38 -18.92
C HIS A 220 13.26 -7.07 -20.20
N HIS A 221 14.04 -6.32 -20.98
CA HIS A 221 14.65 -6.75 -22.24
C HIS A 221 16.17 -6.87 -22.16
#